data_0e19191243ce4b31a4c4e0430b5b253b
#
_entry.id   0e19191243ce4b31a4c4e0430b5b253b
#
_cell.length_a   1.000
_cell.length_b   1.000
_cell.length_c   1.000
_cell.angle_alpha   90.00
_cell.angle_beta   90.00
_cell.angle_gamma   90.00
#
_symmetry.space_group_name_H-M   'P 1'
#
loop_
_entity.id
_entity.type
_entity.pdbx_description
1 polymer ?
#
loop_
_entity_poly.entity_id
_entity_poly.type
_entity_poly.pdbx_seq_one_letter_code
_entity_poly.pdbx_strand_id
1 'polypeptide(L)'
;MRVESFTSTNGLTRYILVDSSGVPVDVVLRFLRFKDNCGRARNTLRAYCFHLKSYFEYLEFIGMSFPQIGMDELAGFIRWLQNNHRQKKIMSFPAATVSTCSAQTINVYLSTVYAFYDYLSRHEEYRLRLSDKLTRTIMGSRRGFKDFLYHINRTRQYDTRVIRLIEPKKRIKTLKKSEVENLLSACLT
;
A
#
# COMPACT_ATOMS: atom_id res chain seq x y z
N MET A 1 -1.08 17.31 -6.80
CA MET A 1 -1.14 17.17 -5.32
C MET A 1 0.24 17.17 -4.70
N ARG A 2 0.42 17.62 -3.44
CA ARG A 2 1.69 17.59 -2.72
C ARG A 2 1.50 17.15 -1.25
N VAL A 3 2.55 16.59 -0.66
CA VAL A 3 2.58 16.25 0.76
C VAL A 3 3.32 17.35 1.49
N GLU A 4 2.71 17.90 2.51
CA GLU A 4 3.32 18.89 3.39
C GLU A 4 3.51 18.31 4.79
N SER A 5 4.55 18.80 5.47
CA SER A 5 4.80 18.48 6.87
C SER A 5 4.64 19.73 7.73
N PHE A 6 4.06 19.58 8.89
CA PHE A 6 3.93 20.65 9.88
C PHE A 6 4.25 20.13 11.27
N THR A 7 4.68 21.00 12.15
CA THR A 7 4.91 20.66 13.54
C THR A 7 3.68 21.04 14.36
N SER A 8 3.11 20.03 15.06
CA SER A 8 1.99 20.24 15.97
C SER A 8 2.44 21.01 17.20
N THR A 9 1.50 21.59 17.93
CA THR A 9 1.73 22.26 19.22
C THR A 9 2.50 21.39 20.24
N ASN A 10 2.40 20.08 20.11
CA ASN A 10 3.12 19.10 20.95
C ASN A 10 4.54 18.79 20.44
N GLY A 11 5.10 19.57 19.50
CA GLY A 11 6.42 19.34 18.92
C GLY A 11 6.52 18.14 17.96
N LEU A 12 5.41 17.46 17.67
CA LEU A 12 5.40 16.28 16.81
C LEU A 12 5.17 16.65 15.35
N THR A 13 6.03 16.15 14.46
CA THR A 13 5.87 16.35 13.01
C THR A 13 4.71 15.51 12.48
N ARG A 14 3.80 16.15 11.75
CA ARG A 14 2.62 15.56 11.10
C ARG A 14 2.68 15.81 9.59
N TYR A 15 1.91 15.03 8.83
CA TYR A 15 1.87 15.12 7.38
C TYR A 15 0.43 15.33 6.92
N ILE A 16 0.27 16.17 5.90
CA ILE A 16 -1.01 16.44 5.25
C ILE A 16 -0.86 16.30 3.74
N LEU A 17 -1.93 15.89 3.10
CA LEU A 17 -2.05 15.90 1.65
C LEU A 17 -2.82 17.16 1.26
N VAL A 18 -2.22 17.97 0.40
CA VAL A 18 -2.86 19.17 -0.18
C VAL A 18 -3.05 18.98 -1.69
N ASP A 19 -4.12 19.52 -2.19
CA ASP A 19 -4.44 19.52 -3.62
C ASP A 19 -3.57 20.51 -4.42
N SER A 20 -3.90 20.72 -5.69
CA SER A 20 -3.24 21.67 -6.56
C SER A 20 -3.47 23.14 -6.16
N SER A 21 -4.56 23.42 -5.46
CA SER A 21 -4.93 24.75 -4.96
C SER A 21 -4.34 25.07 -3.58
N GLY A 22 -3.67 24.09 -2.95
CA GLY A 22 -3.10 24.25 -1.61
C GLY A 22 -4.09 23.95 -0.48
N VAL A 23 -5.27 23.43 -0.80
CA VAL A 23 -6.28 23.06 0.19
C VAL A 23 -6.03 21.63 0.68
N PRO A 24 -6.08 21.36 1.99
CA PRO A 24 -5.97 20.01 2.53
C PRO A 24 -7.11 19.10 2.03
N VAL A 25 -6.77 17.88 1.64
CA VAL A 25 -7.76 16.84 1.30
C VAL A 25 -8.36 16.30 2.58
N ASP A 26 -9.53 16.80 2.97
CA ASP A 26 -10.15 16.58 4.27
C ASP A 26 -10.30 15.08 4.63
N VAL A 27 -10.75 14.26 3.68
CA VAL A 27 -10.94 12.81 3.91
C VAL A 27 -9.61 12.11 4.26
N VAL A 28 -8.50 12.52 3.65
CA VAL A 28 -7.16 11.98 3.96
C VAL A 28 -6.68 12.51 5.31
N LEU A 29 -6.93 13.78 5.61
CA LEU A 29 -6.57 14.39 6.89
C LEU A 29 -7.27 13.68 8.05
N ARG A 30 -8.58 13.41 7.94
CA ARG A 30 -9.35 12.66 8.94
C ARG A 30 -8.80 11.24 9.13
N PHE A 31 -8.47 10.54 8.04
CA PHE A 31 -7.86 9.21 8.10
C PHE A 31 -6.49 9.23 8.80
N LEU A 32 -5.61 10.16 8.44
CA LEU A 32 -4.29 10.27 9.07
C LEU A 32 -4.39 10.61 10.56
N ARG A 33 -5.29 11.52 10.93
CA ARG A 33 -5.57 11.85 12.33
C ARG A 33 -6.08 10.64 13.11
N PHE A 34 -6.99 9.86 12.53
CA PHE A 34 -7.48 8.61 13.14
C PHE A 34 -6.33 7.62 13.38
N LYS A 35 -5.47 7.40 12.38
CA LYS A 35 -4.32 6.49 12.50
C LYS A 35 -3.28 6.99 13.51
N ASP A 36 -3.09 8.30 13.63
CA ASP A 36 -2.24 8.93 14.63
C ASP A 36 -2.77 8.72 16.04
N ASN A 37 -4.06 8.94 16.28
CA ASN A 37 -4.74 8.68 17.55
C ASN A 37 -4.68 7.19 17.94
N CYS A 38 -4.62 6.28 16.94
CA CYS A 38 -4.38 4.84 17.16
C CYS A 38 -2.89 4.51 17.44
N GLY A 39 -2.02 5.48 17.65
CA GLY A 39 -0.62 5.28 18.03
C GLY A 39 0.29 4.82 16.88
N ARG A 40 -0.06 5.08 15.61
CA ARG A 40 0.79 4.72 14.48
C ARG A 40 2.06 5.58 14.43
N ALA A 41 3.21 4.92 14.19
CA ALA A 41 4.50 5.58 14.11
C ALA A 41 4.53 6.67 13.03
N ARG A 42 5.27 7.76 13.28
CA ARG A 42 5.42 8.91 12.36
C ARG A 42 5.78 8.50 10.93
N ASN A 43 6.74 7.58 10.77
CA ASN A 43 7.15 7.12 9.45
C ASN A 43 6.03 6.36 8.70
N THR A 44 5.16 5.64 9.43
CA THR A 44 3.98 4.99 8.86
C THR A 44 2.97 6.02 8.38
N LEU A 45 2.72 7.08 9.14
CA LEU A 45 1.82 8.17 8.75
C LEU A 45 2.36 8.91 7.51
N ARG A 46 3.67 9.16 7.48
CA ARG A 46 4.35 9.72 6.30
C ARG A 46 4.13 8.83 5.07
N ALA A 47 4.39 7.53 5.20
CA ALA A 47 4.21 6.58 4.12
C ALA A 47 2.75 6.55 3.64
N TYR A 48 1.78 6.53 4.54
CA TYR A 48 0.35 6.60 4.20
C TYR A 48 0.02 7.85 3.39
N CYS A 49 0.54 9.00 3.78
CA CYS A 49 0.32 10.26 3.08
C CYS A 49 0.85 10.20 1.64
N PHE A 50 2.07 9.67 1.42
CA PHE A 50 2.66 9.52 0.08
C PHE A 50 1.93 8.48 -0.78
N HIS A 51 1.49 7.37 -0.18
CA HIS A 51 0.73 6.35 -0.91
C HIS A 51 -0.63 6.89 -1.34
N LEU A 52 -1.34 7.59 -0.46
CA LEU A 52 -2.61 8.22 -0.78
C LEU A 52 -2.44 9.35 -1.78
N LYS A 53 -1.34 10.13 -1.73
CA LYS A 53 -1.03 11.09 -2.79
C LYS A 53 -1.07 10.43 -4.17
N SER A 54 -0.31 9.34 -4.35
CA SER A 54 -0.28 8.62 -5.64
C SER A 54 -1.65 8.06 -6.03
N TYR A 55 -2.42 7.61 -5.03
CA TYR A 55 -3.77 7.11 -5.29
C TYR A 55 -4.72 8.23 -5.75
N PHE A 56 -4.72 9.37 -5.09
CA PHE A 56 -5.54 10.51 -5.48
C PHE A 56 -5.10 11.13 -6.81
N GLU A 57 -3.79 11.14 -7.13
CA GLU A 57 -3.28 11.52 -8.46
C GLU A 57 -3.82 10.58 -9.56
N TYR A 58 -3.93 9.28 -9.26
CA TYR A 58 -4.58 8.34 -10.17
C TYR A 58 -6.07 8.62 -10.33
N LEU A 59 -6.80 8.94 -9.25
CA LEU A 59 -8.21 9.31 -9.30
C LEU A 59 -8.44 10.56 -10.16
N GLU A 60 -7.60 11.58 -10.02
CA GLU A 60 -7.61 12.76 -10.89
C GLU A 60 -7.38 12.39 -12.35
N PHE A 61 -6.43 11.47 -12.62
CA PHE A 61 -6.11 11.01 -13.96
C PHE A 61 -7.29 10.32 -14.65
N ILE A 62 -8.06 9.50 -13.92
CA ILE A 62 -9.26 8.81 -14.47
C ILE A 62 -10.53 9.64 -14.37
N GLY A 63 -10.50 10.81 -13.73
CA GLY A 63 -11.65 11.69 -13.54
C GLY A 63 -12.75 11.13 -12.64
N MET A 64 -12.39 10.25 -11.69
CA MET A 64 -13.35 9.62 -10.77
C MET A 64 -13.10 10.01 -9.32
N SER A 65 -14.16 10.05 -8.53
CA SER A 65 -14.08 10.29 -7.09
C SER A 65 -13.94 8.96 -6.32
N PHE A 66 -13.30 9.01 -5.14
CA PHE A 66 -13.01 7.81 -4.33
C PHE A 66 -14.25 6.96 -3.95
N PRO A 67 -15.48 7.50 -3.76
CA PRO A 67 -16.64 6.66 -3.42
C PRO A 67 -17.12 5.80 -4.60
N GLN A 68 -16.82 6.21 -5.83
CA GLN A 68 -17.30 5.57 -7.06
C GLN A 68 -16.39 4.42 -7.53
N ILE A 69 -15.22 4.27 -6.94
CA ILE A 69 -14.20 3.30 -7.34
C ILE A 69 -14.70 1.88 -7.13
N GLY A 70 -14.52 1.03 -8.15
CA GLY A 70 -14.76 -0.41 -8.10
C GLY A 70 -13.48 -1.22 -8.09
N MET A 71 -13.62 -2.53 -8.27
CA MET A 71 -12.49 -3.46 -8.30
C MET A 71 -11.63 -3.26 -9.56
N ASP A 72 -12.26 -2.92 -10.68
CA ASP A 72 -11.57 -2.74 -11.96
C ASP A 72 -10.70 -1.49 -11.97
N GLU A 73 -11.19 -0.40 -11.38
CA GLU A 73 -10.44 0.83 -11.22
C GLU A 73 -9.26 0.64 -10.26
N LEU A 74 -9.46 -0.17 -9.21
CA LEU A 74 -8.36 -0.51 -8.29
C LEU A 74 -7.30 -1.39 -8.98
N ALA A 75 -7.70 -2.32 -9.87
CA ALA A 75 -6.76 -3.05 -10.72
C ALA A 75 -6.05 -2.11 -11.71
N GLY A 76 -6.76 -1.11 -12.25
CA GLY A 76 -6.20 -0.04 -13.06
C GLY A 76 -5.11 0.77 -12.32
N PHE A 77 -5.30 1.03 -11.03
CA PHE A 77 -4.28 1.69 -10.21
C PHE A 77 -2.97 0.90 -10.13
N ILE A 78 -3.04 -0.44 -10.06
CA ILE A 78 -1.85 -1.30 -10.10
C ILE A 78 -1.09 -1.07 -11.41
N ARG A 79 -1.81 -1.13 -12.53
CA ARG A 79 -1.21 -0.92 -13.86
C ARG A 79 -0.61 0.48 -14.00
N TRP A 80 -1.28 1.50 -13.44
CA TRP A 80 -0.80 2.86 -13.41
C TRP A 80 0.50 3.01 -12.61
N LEU A 81 0.63 2.32 -11.45
CA LEU A 81 1.87 2.27 -10.66
C LEU A 81 3.00 1.54 -11.40
N GLN A 82 2.68 0.48 -12.18
CA GLN A 82 3.67 -0.26 -12.96
C GLN A 82 4.24 0.55 -14.11
N ASN A 83 3.41 1.35 -14.78
CA ASN A 83 3.77 2.07 -16.00
C ASN A 83 4.46 3.41 -15.75
N ASN A 84 4.89 3.72 -14.52
CA ASN A 84 5.60 4.95 -14.17
C ASN A 84 5.00 6.23 -14.77
N HIS A 85 3.83 6.62 -14.28
CA HIS A 85 3.08 7.80 -14.70
C HIS A 85 3.85 9.15 -14.54
N ARG A 86 5.03 9.15 -13.91
CA ARG A 86 5.91 10.33 -13.82
C ARG A 86 6.56 10.70 -15.14
N GLN A 87 6.63 9.80 -16.11
CA GLN A 87 7.07 10.14 -17.46
C GLN A 87 5.87 10.63 -18.28
N LYS A 88 5.61 11.94 -18.20
CA LYS A 88 4.72 12.64 -19.11
C LYS A 88 5.20 12.40 -20.55
N LYS A 89 4.29 11.88 -21.38
CA LYS A 89 4.39 11.85 -22.85
C LYS A 89 5.63 11.16 -23.44
N ILE A 90 5.46 9.92 -23.80
CA ILE A 90 5.71 9.51 -25.21
C ILE A 90 4.93 8.20 -25.38
N MET A 91 3.93 8.22 -26.26
CA MET A 91 3.35 7.01 -26.82
C MET A 91 4.45 6.33 -27.63
N SER A 92 5.14 5.36 -27.07
CA SER A 92 5.92 4.40 -27.81
C SER A 92 5.38 3.02 -27.54
N PHE A 93 5.22 2.27 -28.61
CA PHE A 93 4.71 0.91 -28.69
C PHE A 93 5.36 -0.05 -27.67
N PRO A 94 4.74 -1.20 -27.35
CA PRO A 94 5.09 -2.02 -26.20
C PRO A 94 6.40 -2.79 -26.42
N ALA A 95 7.52 -2.14 -26.19
CA ALA A 95 8.70 -2.85 -25.74
C ALA A 95 8.42 -3.24 -24.27
N ALA A 96 8.80 -4.45 -23.86
CA ALA A 96 8.60 -5.00 -22.55
C ALA A 96 8.87 -3.93 -21.46
N THR A 97 7.81 -3.34 -20.94
CA THR A 97 7.89 -2.27 -19.97
C THR A 97 8.44 -2.87 -18.67
N VAL A 98 9.71 -2.64 -18.41
CA VAL A 98 10.31 -2.96 -17.11
C VAL A 98 9.52 -2.18 -16.07
N SER A 99 8.72 -2.89 -15.29
CA SER A 99 7.93 -2.29 -14.22
C SER A 99 8.86 -1.52 -13.28
N THR A 100 8.63 -0.22 -13.11
CA THR A 100 9.44 0.63 -12.25
C THR A 100 9.20 0.37 -10.77
N CYS A 101 8.04 -0.21 -10.42
CA CYS A 101 7.68 -0.58 -9.06
C CYS A 101 7.65 -2.10 -8.89
N SER A 102 8.33 -2.60 -7.84
CA SER A 102 8.27 -4.02 -7.49
C SER A 102 6.87 -4.43 -7.02
N ALA A 103 6.53 -5.71 -7.18
CA ALA A 103 5.27 -6.25 -6.65
C ALA A 103 5.09 -5.99 -5.15
N GLN A 104 6.18 -6.04 -4.39
CA GLN A 104 6.20 -5.72 -2.96
C GLN A 104 5.82 -4.27 -2.71
N THR A 105 6.40 -3.33 -3.46
CA THR A 105 6.08 -1.90 -3.35
C THR A 105 4.61 -1.65 -3.65
N ILE A 106 4.09 -2.21 -4.75
CA ILE A 106 2.68 -2.06 -5.13
C ILE A 106 1.75 -2.62 -4.04
N ASN A 107 2.08 -3.78 -3.46
CA ASN A 107 1.32 -4.36 -2.36
C ASN A 107 1.30 -3.47 -1.12
N VAL A 108 2.35 -2.70 -0.86
CA VAL A 108 2.38 -1.71 0.24
C VAL A 108 1.44 -0.54 -0.06
N TYR A 109 1.41 -0.02 -1.30
CA TYR A 109 0.44 1.00 -1.73
C TYR A 109 -0.99 0.51 -1.56
N LEU A 110 -1.29 -0.69 -2.08
CA LEU A 110 -2.61 -1.32 -1.92
C LEU A 110 -2.99 -1.50 -0.46
N SER A 111 -2.03 -1.86 0.40
CA SER A 111 -2.27 -1.99 1.84
C SER A 111 -2.77 -0.70 2.47
N THR A 112 -2.24 0.45 2.03
CA THR A 112 -2.68 1.76 2.49
C THR A 112 -4.07 2.08 1.97
N VAL A 113 -4.32 1.83 0.68
CA VAL A 113 -5.65 2.07 0.06
C VAL A 113 -6.72 1.19 0.73
N TYR A 114 -6.43 -0.09 1.00
CA TYR A 114 -7.33 -0.96 1.76
C TYR A 114 -7.61 -0.42 3.17
N ALA A 115 -6.59 0.03 3.88
CA ALA A 115 -6.75 0.61 5.23
C ALA A 115 -7.56 1.92 5.20
N PHE A 116 -7.47 2.68 4.11
CA PHE A 116 -8.24 3.89 3.88
C PHE A 116 -9.72 3.57 3.64
N TYR A 117 -10.03 2.61 2.75
CA TYR A 117 -11.40 2.19 2.51
C TYR A 117 -12.04 1.48 3.71
N ASP A 118 -11.28 0.67 4.47
CA ASP A 118 -11.74 0.08 5.73
C ASP A 118 -12.10 1.17 6.77
N TYR A 119 -11.32 2.24 6.83
CA TYR A 119 -11.66 3.40 7.65
C TYR A 119 -12.96 4.07 7.19
N LEU A 120 -13.09 4.35 5.88
CA LEU A 120 -14.26 5.01 5.32
C LEU A 120 -15.54 4.18 5.46
N SER A 121 -15.44 2.86 5.31
CA SER A 121 -16.61 1.97 5.41
C SER A 121 -17.23 1.94 6.81
N ARG A 122 -16.46 2.33 7.84
CA ARG A 122 -16.92 2.46 9.22
C ARG A 122 -17.57 3.81 9.53
N HIS A 123 -17.51 4.75 8.59
CA HIS A 123 -18.18 6.04 8.69
C HIS A 123 -19.43 6.05 7.84
N GLU A 124 -20.57 6.32 8.46
CA GLU A 124 -21.91 6.35 7.82
C GLU A 124 -22.03 7.42 6.72
N GLU A 125 -21.14 8.42 6.74
CA GLU A 125 -21.13 9.52 5.75
C GLU A 125 -20.79 9.05 4.33
N TYR A 126 -20.13 7.88 4.18
CA TYR A 126 -19.61 7.44 2.89
C TYR A 126 -20.31 6.18 2.40
N ARG A 127 -21.13 6.31 1.36
CA ARG A 127 -21.65 5.15 0.61
C ARG A 127 -20.60 4.69 -0.39
N LEU A 128 -19.86 3.65 -0.04
CA LEU A 128 -18.76 3.13 -0.84
C LEU A 128 -19.21 1.95 -1.71
N ARG A 129 -18.79 1.97 -2.97
CA ARG A 129 -19.02 0.84 -3.90
C ARG A 129 -18.13 -0.36 -3.57
N LEU A 130 -16.98 -0.11 -2.94
CA LEU A 130 -15.92 -1.10 -2.69
C LEU A 130 -15.98 -1.78 -1.32
N SER A 131 -16.73 -1.27 -0.32
CA SER A 131 -16.61 -1.68 1.08
C SER A 131 -16.69 -3.20 1.28
N ASP A 132 -17.63 -3.85 0.62
CA ASP A 132 -17.92 -5.27 0.85
C ASP A 132 -17.12 -6.24 -0.02
N LYS A 133 -16.35 -5.70 -1.00
CA LYS A 133 -15.64 -6.50 -2.01
C LYS A 133 -14.11 -6.53 -1.82
N LEU A 134 -13.58 -5.75 -0.90
CA LEU A 134 -12.13 -5.62 -0.71
C LEU A 134 -11.47 -6.83 -0.06
N THR A 135 -12.22 -7.54 0.76
CA THR A 135 -11.73 -8.73 1.47
C THR A 135 -12.60 -9.93 1.13
N ARG A 136 -11.95 -11.07 0.99
CA ARG A 136 -12.61 -12.37 0.84
C ARG A 136 -12.31 -13.20 2.07
N THR A 137 -13.34 -13.67 2.74
CA THR A 137 -13.18 -14.62 3.84
C THR A 137 -12.90 -16.01 3.28
N ILE A 138 -11.77 -16.58 3.63
CA ILE A 138 -11.39 -17.94 3.27
C ILE A 138 -11.44 -18.80 4.53
N MET A 139 -12.17 -19.92 4.45
CA MET A 139 -12.15 -20.95 5.48
C MET A 139 -10.94 -21.87 5.26
N GLY A 140 -10.18 -22.13 6.31
CA GLY A 140 -9.10 -23.12 6.29
C GLY A 140 -7.70 -22.58 6.58
N SER A 141 -6.73 -23.47 6.59
CA SER A 141 -5.32 -23.13 6.81
C SER A 141 -4.72 -22.42 5.59
N ARG A 142 -4.02 -21.31 5.80
CA ARG A 142 -3.26 -20.59 4.75
C ARG A 142 -2.16 -21.41 4.10
N ARG A 143 -1.75 -22.51 4.71
CA ARG A 143 -0.68 -23.39 4.25
C ARG A 143 -1.27 -24.78 4.03
N GLY A 144 -1.01 -25.37 2.87
CA GLY A 144 -1.36 -26.76 2.58
C GLY A 144 -0.69 -27.79 3.49
N PHE A 145 0.10 -27.33 4.45
CA PHE A 145 0.77 -28.14 5.46
C PHE A 145 -0.13 -28.25 6.70
N LYS A 146 -0.38 -29.49 7.15
CA LYS A 146 -1.12 -29.76 8.38
C LYS A 146 -0.19 -29.57 9.58
N ASP A 147 -0.22 -28.36 10.17
CA ASP A 147 0.48 -28.09 11.42
C ASP A 147 -0.09 -28.92 12.57
N PHE A 148 0.68 -29.11 13.64
CA PHE A 148 0.27 -29.82 14.86
C PHE A 148 -1.11 -29.40 15.39
N LEU A 149 -1.47 -28.11 15.26
CA LEU A 149 -2.76 -27.55 15.68
C LEU A 149 -3.78 -27.44 14.53
N TYR A 150 -3.61 -28.20 13.44
CA TYR A 150 -4.48 -28.17 12.27
C TYR A 150 -5.97 -28.33 12.59
N HIS A 151 -6.31 -29.23 13.53
CA HIS A 151 -7.71 -29.51 13.89
C HIS A 151 -8.37 -28.30 14.57
N ILE A 152 -7.63 -27.54 15.37
CA ILE A 152 -8.11 -26.33 16.06
C ILE A 152 -8.23 -25.17 15.09
N ASN A 153 -7.33 -25.10 14.10
CA ASN A 153 -7.27 -24.01 13.12
C ASN A 153 -8.15 -24.24 11.88
N ARG A 154 -8.72 -25.44 11.71
CA ARG A 154 -9.54 -25.82 10.55
C ARG A 154 -10.76 -24.92 10.33
N THR A 155 -11.35 -24.40 11.38
CA THR A 155 -12.54 -23.53 11.38
C THR A 155 -12.21 -22.04 11.38
N ARG A 156 -10.92 -21.66 11.47
CA ARG A 156 -10.55 -20.25 11.44
C ARG A 156 -10.86 -19.64 10.09
N GLN A 157 -11.67 -18.60 10.11
CA GLN A 157 -11.90 -17.72 8.96
C GLN A 157 -10.77 -16.72 8.86
N TYR A 158 -10.22 -16.55 7.66
CA TYR A 158 -9.18 -15.56 7.38
C TYR A 158 -9.67 -14.61 6.29
N ASP A 159 -9.62 -13.32 6.59
CA ASP A 159 -9.86 -12.31 5.59
C ASP A 159 -8.60 -12.12 4.74
N THR A 160 -8.74 -12.38 3.46
CA THR A 160 -7.68 -12.15 2.48
C THR A 160 -8.08 -11.03 1.53
N ARG A 161 -7.11 -10.22 1.16
CA ARG A 161 -7.31 -9.17 0.17
C ARG A 161 -7.57 -9.79 -1.19
N VAL A 162 -8.59 -9.31 -1.89
CA VAL A 162 -8.97 -9.82 -3.21
C VAL A 162 -7.90 -9.50 -4.24
N ILE A 163 -7.34 -8.28 -4.20
CA ILE A 163 -6.28 -7.86 -5.12
C ILE A 163 -4.95 -7.81 -4.36
N ARG A 164 -4.02 -8.65 -4.79
CA ARG A 164 -2.64 -8.67 -4.32
C ARG A 164 -1.74 -9.24 -5.40
N LEU A 165 -0.60 -8.59 -5.65
CA LEU A 165 0.41 -9.12 -6.57
C LEU A 165 1.21 -10.24 -5.92
N ILE A 166 1.57 -11.25 -6.75
CA ILE A 166 2.47 -12.32 -6.32
C ILE A 166 3.87 -11.74 -6.20
N GLU A 167 4.44 -11.86 -5.01
CA GLU A 167 5.81 -11.42 -4.74
C GLU A 167 6.78 -12.54 -5.08
N PRO A 168 7.83 -12.28 -5.89
CA PRO A 168 8.84 -13.28 -6.15
C PRO A 168 9.56 -13.64 -4.84
N LYS A 169 9.66 -14.93 -4.55
CA LYS A 169 10.41 -15.40 -3.39
C LYS A 169 11.90 -15.13 -3.62
N LYS A 170 12.48 -14.24 -2.83
CA LYS A 170 13.93 -14.06 -2.82
C LYS A 170 14.55 -15.34 -2.25
N ARG A 171 15.36 -16.03 -3.07
CA ARG A 171 16.19 -17.13 -2.55
C ARG A 171 17.26 -16.51 -1.66
N ILE A 172 17.40 -17.04 -0.46
CA ILE A 172 18.52 -16.71 0.42
C ILE A 172 19.79 -17.20 -0.30
N LYS A 173 20.72 -16.29 -0.61
CA LYS A 173 22.03 -16.65 -1.10
C LYS A 173 22.90 -16.93 0.11
N THR A 174 23.35 -18.17 0.25
CA THR A 174 24.37 -18.53 1.25
C THR A 174 25.71 -18.03 0.77
N LEU A 175 26.48 -17.42 1.67
CA LEU A 175 27.87 -17.02 1.37
C LEU A 175 28.73 -18.26 1.18
N LYS A 176 29.63 -18.19 0.20
CA LYS A 176 30.67 -19.22 0.03
C LYS A 176 31.70 -19.05 1.15
N LYS A 177 32.43 -20.12 1.47
CA LYS A 177 33.46 -20.12 2.50
C LYS A 177 34.49 -18.99 2.28
N SER A 178 34.96 -18.80 1.04
CA SER A 178 35.86 -17.72 0.66
C SER A 178 35.31 -16.31 0.89
N GLU A 179 34.01 -16.10 0.69
CA GLU A 179 33.36 -14.80 0.95
C GLU A 179 33.26 -14.50 2.45
N VAL A 180 33.06 -15.55 3.26
CA VAL A 180 33.08 -15.43 4.73
C VAL A 180 34.49 -15.11 5.23
N GLU A 181 35.49 -15.78 4.72
CA GLU A 181 36.91 -15.52 5.05
C GLU A 181 37.33 -14.09 4.68
N ASN A 182 36.93 -13.60 3.50
CA ASN A 182 37.17 -12.22 3.08
C ASN A 182 36.45 -11.19 3.97
N LEU A 183 35.21 -11.46 4.39
CA LEU A 183 34.49 -10.60 5.32
C LEU A 183 35.18 -10.54 6.69
N LEU A 184 35.61 -11.69 7.21
CA LEU A 184 36.33 -11.75 8.49
C LEU A 184 37.66 -11.02 8.44
N SER A 185 38.44 -11.17 7.37
CA SER A 185 39.71 -10.47 7.19
C SER A 185 39.54 -8.95 7.09
N ALA A 186 38.45 -8.49 6.43
CA ALA A 186 38.12 -7.06 6.33
C ALA A 186 37.67 -6.43 7.67
N CYS A 187 37.18 -7.24 8.61
CA CYS A 187 36.80 -6.76 9.96
C CYS A 187 37.98 -6.71 10.94
N LEU A 188 39.13 -7.26 10.60
CA LEU A 188 40.30 -7.32 11.46
C LEU A 188 41.31 -6.19 11.16
N THR A 189 41.04 -5.35 10.16
CA THR A 189 41.78 -4.12 9.84
C THR A 189 41.04 -2.88 10.33
#